data_0e29a891910be29b7f22985cd08085a3
#
_entry.id   0e29a891910be29b7f22985cd08085a3
#
_cell.length_a   1.000
_cell.length_b   1.000
_cell.length_c   1.000
_cell.angle_alpha   90.00
_cell.angle_beta   90.00
_cell.angle_gamma   90.00
#
_symmetry.space_group_name_H-M   'P 1'
#
loop_
_entity.id
_entity.type
_entity.pdbx_description
1 polymer ?
#
loop_
_entity_poly.entity_id
_entity_poly.type
_entity_poly.pdbx_seq_one_letter_code
_entity_poly.pdbx_strand_id
1 'polypeptide(L)'
;MIIIGEKINGSIPSVAEAIANRDAEFIKQRALAQANSGASYIDCCASVPETEEVETLKWMIDCIQEVTDLPISVDSPSADVLTEAYKFCRKPGIFNSVSGEGDKIDKIFPLMAQPENKGWQVIALLSDDTGIPKSAEDRLKVFDKIMAKAKEYGISPDRIHIDPLVEMLCTSEDGIAMNVEVISNVRKQYPMI
;
A
#
# COMPACT_ATOMS: atom_id res chain seq x y z
N MET A 1 16.19 -6.13 1.95
CA MET A 1 15.32 -4.95 2.26
C MET A 1 14.44 -4.74 1.04
N ILE A 2 13.13 -4.58 1.21
CA ILE A 2 12.20 -4.18 0.15
C ILE A 2 12.07 -2.66 0.21
N ILE A 3 12.20 -1.99 -0.94
CA ILE A 3 12.06 -0.53 -1.06
C ILE A 3 10.91 -0.25 -2.02
N ILE A 4 9.89 0.48 -1.56
CA ILE A 4 8.78 0.96 -2.37
C ILE A 4 9.05 2.42 -2.73
N GLY A 5 9.12 2.73 -4.02
CA GLY A 5 9.37 4.10 -4.50
C GLY A 5 8.06 4.88 -4.57
N GLU A 6 7.86 5.88 -3.72
CA GLU A 6 6.60 6.62 -3.53
C GLU A 6 6.62 8.04 -4.17
N LYS A 7 7.35 8.22 -5.27
CA LYS A 7 7.44 9.54 -5.93
C LYS A 7 6.42 9.75 -7.05
N ILE A 8 5.53 8.77 -7.30
CA ILE A 8 4.39 8.90 -8.23
C ILE A 8 3.10 8.93 -7.40
N ASN A 9 2.92 10.05 -6.72
CA ASN A 9 1.78 10.28 -5.84
C ASN A 9 1.16 11.65 -6.15
N GLY A 10 -0.12 11.69 -6.49
CA GLY A 10 -0.86 12.91 -6.85
C GLY A 10 -0.97 13.95 -5.73
N SER A 11 -0.61 13.63 -4.49
CA SER A 11 -0.45 14.63 -3.42
C SER A 11 0.79 15.51 -3.62
N ILE A 12 1.74 15.09 -4.46
CA ILE A 12 2.92 15.88 -4.81
C ILE A 12 2.54 16.88 -5.93
N PRO A 13 2.70 18.20 -5.75
CA PRO A 13 2.19 19.20 -6.70
C PRO A 13 2.61 18.98 -8.15
N SER A 14 3.88 18.60 -8.40
CA SER A 14 4.37 18.34 -9.76
C SER A 14 3.78 17.05 -10.38
N VAL A 15 3.40 16.07 -9.56
CA VAL A 15 2.72 14.85 -10.03
C VAL A 15 1.25 15.15 -10.29
N ALA A 16 0.59 15.93 -9.42
CA ALA A 16 -0.78 16.39 -9.63
C ALA A 16 -0.92 17.15 -10.96
N GLU A 17 0.02 18.04 -11.26
CA GLU A 17 0.05 18.78 -12.52
C GLU A 17 0.24 17.85 -13.73
N ALA A 18 1.14 16.87 -13.61
CA ALA A 18 1.35 15.86 -14.66
C ALA A 18 0.11 14.98 -14.89
N ILE A 19 -0.60 14.59 -13.81
CA ILE A 19 -1.86 13.84 -13.91
C ILE A 19 -2.93 14.68 -14.61
N ALA A 20 -3.11 15.94 -14.21
CA ALA A 20 -4.10 16.84 -14.79
C ALA A 20 -3.87 17.09 -16.29
N ASN A 21 -2.60 17.17 -16.71
CA ASN A 21 -2.20 17.39 -18.09
C ASN A 21 -1.98 16.09 -18.89
N ARG A 22 -2.17 14.91 -18.27
CA ARG A 22 -1.85 13.60 -18.86
C ARG A 22 -0.42 13.53 -19.42
N ASP A 23 0.54 14.13 -18.70
CA ASP A 23 1.96 14.13 -19.07
C ASP A 23 2.59 12.76 -18.78
N ALA A 24 2.47 11.86 -19.75
CA ALA A 24 2.98 10.50 -19.67
C ALA A 24 4.52 10.49 -19.52
N GLU A 25 5.22 11.42 -20.15
CA GLU A 25 6.69 11.44 -20.11
C GLU A 25 7.20 11.76 -18.71
N PHE A 26 6.56 12.68 -18.01
CA PHE A 26 6.89 12.98 -16.61
C PHE A 26 6.73 11.75 -15.72
N ILE A 27 5.61 11.01 -15.83
CA ILE A 27 5.36 9.79 -15.05
C ILE A 27 6.42 8.72 -15.36
N LYS A 28 6.73 8.50 -16.63
CA LYS A 28 7.77 7.54 -17.08
C LYS A 28 9.16 7.89 -16.51
N GLN A 29 9.55 9.14 -16.57
CA GLN A 29 10.84 9.60 -16.01
C GLN A 29 10.91 9.38 -14.51
N ARG A 30 9.82 9.64 -13.78
CA ARG A 30 9.73 9.37 -12.34
C ARG A 30 9.85 7.88 -12.02
N ALA A 31 9.19 7.02 -12.81
CA ALA A 31 9.29 5.57 -12.65
C ALA A 31 10.72 5.07 -12.87
N LEU A 32 11.36 5.48 -13.97
CA LEU A 32 12.75 5.14 -14.26
C LEU A 32 13.73 5.62 -13.20
N ALA A 33 13.57 6.84 -12.69
CA ALA A 33 14.43 7.38 -11.65
C ALA A 33 14.38 6.54 -10.37
N GLN A 34 13.19 6.11 -9.96
CA GLN A 34 13.01 5.24 -8.78
C GLN A 34 13.56 3.83 -9.01
N ALA A 35 13.30 3.24 -10.18
CA ALA A 35 13.83 1.93 -10.56
C ALA A 35 15.38 1.95 -10.56
N ASN A 36 16.00 2.95 -11.17
CA ASN A 36 17.44 3.12 -11.20
C ASN A 36 18.07 3.41 -9.83
N SER A 37 17.29 3.92 -8.89
CA SER A 37 17.68 4.16 -7.49
C SER A 37 17.54 2.92 -6.59
N GLY A 38 17.13 1.78 -7.14
CA GLY A 38 17.06 0.51 -6.42
C GLY A 38 15.71 0.22 -5.75
N ALA A 39 14.63 0.85 -6.20
CA ALA A 39 13.29 0.47 -5.77
C ALA A 39 13.00 -0.99 -6.13
N SER A 40 12.27 -1.69 -5.27
CA SER A 40 11.76 -3.04 -5.50
C SER A 40 10.36 -3.02 -6.09
N TYR A 41 9.59 -1.98 -5.77
CA TYR A 41 8.25 -1.69 -6.27
C TYR A 41 8.14 -0.20 -6.59
N ILE A 42 7.27 0.14 -7.53
CA ILE A 42 6.86 1.52 -7.80
C ILE A 42 5.45 1.72 -7.23
N ASP A 43 5.32 2.62 -6.28
CA ASP A 43 4.01 3.03 -5.77
C ASP A 43 3.31 3.95 -6.76
N CYS A 44 2.01 3.73 -6.93
CA CYS A 44 1.18 4.46 -7.87
C CYS A 44 -0.10 4.92 -7.17
N CYS A 45 -0.15 6.21 -6.82
CA CYS A 45 -1.25 6.87 -6.14
C CYS A 45 -1.77 8.04 -6.98
N ALA A 46 -3.04 7.98 -7.39
CA ALA A 46 -3.62 9.02 -8.22
C ALA A 46 -4.00 10.28 -7.43
N SER A 47 -4.49 10.14 -6.21
CA SER A 47 -4.99 11.24 -5.35
C SER A 47 -5.99 12.17 -6.08
N VAL A 48 -6.90 11.58 -6.81
CA VAL A 48 -8.00 12.26 -7.52
C VAL A 48 -9.34 11.81 -6.94
N PRO A 49 -10.48 12.45 -7.29
CA PRO A 49 -11.79 11.96 -6.88
C PRO A 49 -12.02 10.51 -7.27
N GLU A 50 -12.66 9.73 -6.39
CA GLU A 50 -12.86 8.28 -6.57
C GLU A 50 -13.50 7.92 -7.92
N THR A 51 -14.41 8.78 -8.43
CA THR A 51 -15.07 8.61 -9.72
C THR A 51 -14.13 8.62 -10.93
N GLU A 52 -12.92 9.19 -10.76
CA GLU A 52 -11.90 9.31 -11.81
C GLU A 52 -10.67 8.43 -11.52
N GLU A 53 -10.60 7.86 -10.31
CA GLU A 53 -9.38 7.26 -9.79
C GLU A 53 -8.97 6.00 -10.55
N VAL A 54 -9.94 5.11 -10.84
CA VAL A 54 -9.66 3.86 -11.56
C VAL A 54 -9.08 4.12 -12.95
N GLU A 55 -9.67 5.07 -13.71
CA GLU A 55 -9.16 5.42 -15.04
C GLU A 55 -7.80 6.11 -14.97
N THR A 56 -7.61 6.97 -13.97
CA THR A 56 -6.34 7.66 -13.77
C THR A 56 -5.24 6.69 -13.37
N LEU A 57 -5.51 5.78 -12.43
CA LEU A 57 -4.57 4.71 -12.05
C LEU A 57 -4.22 3.83 -13.24
N LYS A 58 -5.22 3.45 -14.06
CA LYS A 58 -4.96 2.67 -15.29
C LYS A 58 -3.93 3.36 -16.16
N TRP A 59 -4.15 4.65 -16.48
CA TRP A 59 -3.23 5.42 -17.32
C TRP A 59 -1.83 5.53 -16.69
N MET A 60 -1.73 5.79 -15.38
CA MET A 60 -0.45 5.88 -14.67
C MET A 60 0.28 4.54 -14.66
N ILE A 61 -0.43 3.45 -14.39
CA ILE A 61 0.10 2.08 -14.40
C ILE A 61 0.64 1.73 -15.80
N ASP A 62 -0.11 2.05 -16.86
CA ASP A 62 0.34 1.84 -18.23
C ASP A 62 1.64 2.61 -18.51
N CYS A 63 1.74 3.89 -18.11
CA CYS A 63 2.96 4.69 -18.26
C CYS A 63 4.16 4.08 -17.52
N ILE A 64 3.97 3.61 -16.28
CA ILE A 64 5.03 2.99 -15.48
C ILE A 64 5.51 1.70 -16.16
N GLN A 65 4.59 0.84 -16.60
CA GLN A 65 4.88 -0.45 -17.20
C GLN A 65 5.51 -0.38 -18.60
N GLU A 66 5.45 0.77 -19.25
CA GLU A 66 6.16 0.98 -20.53
C GLU A 66 7.68 1.11 -20.34
N VAL A 67 8.14 1.54 -19.17
CA VAL A 67 9.55 1.89 -18.95
C VAL A 67 10.27 1.06 -17.90
N THR A 68 9.55 0.30 -17.08
CA THR A 68 10.16 -0.60 -16.09
C THR A 68 9.33 -1.86 -15.91
N ASP A 69 10.04 -2.95 -15.58
CA ASP A 69 9.45 -4.23 -15.25
C ASP A 69 9.22 -4.43 -13.74
N LEU A 70 9.46 -3.39 -12.92
CA LEU A 70 9.20 -3.50 -11.49
C LEU A 70 7.69 -3.68 -11.22
N PRO A 71 7.32 -4.51 -10.24
CA PRO A 71 5.93 -4.63 -9.81
C PRO A 71 5.44 -3.32 -9.20
N ILE A 72 4.12 -3.13 -9.24
CA ILE A 72 3.47 -1.90 -8.79
C ILE A 72 2.83 -2.11 -7.43
N SER A 73 3.00 -1.15 -6.53
CA SER A 73 2.17 -0.95 -5.36
C SER A 73 1.00 -0.04 -5.77
N VAL A 74 -0.20 -0.60 -5.85
CA VAL A 74 -1.40 0.16 -6.21
C VAL A 74 -1.94 0.82 -4.97
N ASP A 75 -1.88 2.16 -4.90
CA ASP A 75 -2.26 2.94 -3.73
C ASP A 75 -3.58 3.67 -3.94
N SER A 76 -4.55 3.30 -3.11
CA SER A 76 -5.85 3.97 -3.01
C SER A 76 -6.45 3.82 -1.61
N PRO A 77 -7.10 4.85 -1.07
CA PRO A 77 -7.87 4.75 0.16
C PRO A 77 -9.14 3.90 -0.01
N SER A 78 -9.62 3.69 -1.25
CA SER A 78 -10.82 2.93 -1.58
C SER A 78 -10.48 1.48 -1.96
N ALA A 79 -11.03 0.52 -1.20
CA ALA A 79 -10.89 -0.89 -1.54
C ALA A 79 -11.58 -1.22 -2.88
N ASP A 80 -12.68 -0.53 -3.22
CA ASP A 80 -13.38 -0.74 -4.50
C ASP A 80 -12.49 -0.33 -5.68
N VAL A 81 -11.75 0.78 -5.56
CA VAL A 81 -10.75 1.19 -6.55
C VAL A 81 -9.65 0.15 -6.67
N LEU A 82 -9.12 -0.35 -5.54
CA LEU A 82 -8.07 -1.38 -5.54
C LEU A 82 -8.52 -2.65 -6.26
N THR A 83 -9.80 -3.10 -6.05
CA THR A 83 -10.34 -4.30 -6.68
C THR A 83 -10.49 -4.19 -8.21
N GLU A 84 -10.45 -2.99 -8.74
CA GLU A 84 -10.46 -2.73 -10.18
C GLU A 84 -9.06 -2.42 -10.72
N ALA A 85 -8.30 -1.56 -10.04
CA ALA A 85 -7.03 -1.06 -10.55
C ALA A 85 -5.93 -2.13 -10.62
N TYR A 86 -5.90 -3.10 -9.69
CA TYR A 86 -4.89 -4.17 -9.70
C TYR A 86 -4.89 -5.00 -11.00
N LYS A 87 -6.05 -5.07 -11.68
CA LYS A 87 -6.22 -5.82 -12.93
C LYS A 87 -5.40 -5.25 -14.10
N PHE A 88 -4.97 -4.00 -14.01
CA PHE A 88 -4.13 -3.36 -15.03
C PHE A 88 -2.65 -3.70 -14.88
N CYS A 89 -2.25 -4.28 -13.74
CA CYS A 89 -0.88 -4.66 -13.49
C CYS A 89 -0.52 -5.96 -14.23
N ARG A 90 0.59 -5.94 -14.98
CA ARG A 90 1.09 -7.11 -15.73
C ARG A 90 1.68 -8.20 -14.84
N LYS A 91 2.04 -7.86 -13.60
CA LYS A 91 2.65 -8.75 -12.60
C LYS A 91 1.96 -8.55 -11.26
N PRO A 92 1.96 -9.58 -10.40
CA PRO A 92 1.57 -9.40 -9.01
C PRO A 92 2.39 -8.31 -8.34
N GLY A 93 1.70 -7.43 -7.62
CA GLY A 93 2.26 -6.29 -6.93
C GLY A 93 1.81 -6.24 -5.46
N ILE A 94 1.52 -5.05 -4.99
CA ILE A 94 1.07 -4.80 -3.62
C ILE A 94 -0.26 -4.04 -3.67
N PHE A 95 -1.24 -4.47 -2.88
CA PHE A 95 -2.41 -3.67 -2.52
C PHE A 95 -2.02 -2.68 -1.42
N ASN A 96 -2.06 -1.41 -1.67
CA ASN A 96 -1.77 -0.33 -0.73
C ASN A 96 -3.04 0.51 -0.54
N SER A 97 -3.85 0.28 0.46
CA SER A 97 -3.65 -0.56 1.61
C SER A 97 -4.95 -1.16 2.13
N VAL A 98 -4.85 -2.07 3.10
CA VAL A 98 -5.96 -2.45 3.96
C VAL A 98 -5.73 -1.91 5.37
N SER A 99 -6.81 -1.85 6.16
CA SER A 99 -6.76 -1.49 7.58
C SER A 99 -7.91 -2.17 8.31
N GLY A 100 -7.99 -2.00 9.62
CA GLY A 100 -9.16 -2.44 10.39
C GLY A 100 -10.43 -1.61 10.14
N GLU A 101 -10.39 -0.64 9.21
CA GLU A 101 -11.51 0.25 8.89
C GLU A 101 -12.48 -0.38 7.88
N GLY A 102 -13.77 -0.27 8.16
CA GLY A 102 -14.83 -0.69 7.25
C GLY A 102 -14.69 -2.14 6.79
N ASP A 103 -14.83 -2.34 5.47
CA ASP A 103 -14.83 -3.66 4.81
C ASP A 103 -13.58 -3.92 3.95
N LYS A 104 -12.52 -3.10 4.09
CA LYS A 104 -11.33 -3.17 3.23
C LYS A 104 -10.69 -4.56 3.20
N ILE A 105 -10.54 -5.18 4.38
CA ILE A 105 -9.99 -6.54 4.49
C ILE A 105 -10.90 -7.55 3.79
N ASP A 106 -12.21 -7.46 4.04
CA ASP A 106 -13.19 -8.42 3.51
C ASP A 106 -13.39 -8.26 1.99
N LYS A 107 -12.91 -7.18 1.37
CA LYS A 107 -12.82 -7.01 -0.08
C LYS A 107 -11.50 -7.51 -0.67
N ILE A 108 -10.37 -7.20 -0.04
CA ILE A 108 -9.03 -7.48 -0.60
C ILE A 108 -8.55 -8.90 -0.30
N PHE A 109 -8.75 -9.42 0.92
CA PHE A 109 -8.26 -10.77 1.27
C PHE A 109 -8.89 -11.91 0.45
N PRO A 110 -10.21 -11.90 0.14
CA PRO A 110 -10.78 -12.87 -0.79
C PRO A 110 -10.11 -12.86 -2.18
N LEU A 111 -9.73 -11.68 -2.70
CA LEU A 111 -9.00 -11.59 -3.96
C LEU A 111 -7.60 -12.20 -3.84
N MET A 112 -6.88 -11.89 -2.77
CA MET A 112 -5.54 -12.44 -2.50
C MET A 112 -5.56 -13.96 -2.30
N ALA A 113 -6.68 -14.53 -1.84
CA ALA A 113 -6.85 -15.97 -1.63
C ALA A 113 -7.03 -16.74 -2.94
N GLN A 114 -7.40 -16.08 -4.04
CA GLN A 114 -7.59 -16.71 -5.35
C GLN A 114 -6.24 -17.23 -5.88
N PRO A 115 -6.22 -18.43 -6.51
CA PRO A 115 -5.00 -19.06 -7.01
C PRO A 115 -4.17 -18.17 -7.94
N GLU A 116 -4.83 -17.42 -8.81
CA GLU A 116 -4.22 -16.47 -9.76
C GLU A 116 -3.54 -15.30 -9.08
N ASN A 117 -3.95 -14.96 -7.87
CA ASN A 117 -3.47 -13.81 -7.11
C ASN A 117 -2.43 -14.18 -6.02
N LYS A 118 -1.91 -15.41 -6.02
CA LYS A 118 -0.96 -15.89 -5.00
C LYS A 118 0.31 -15.04 -4.86
N GLY A 119 0.71 -14.33 -5.90
CA GLY A 119 1.89 -13.45 -5.89
C GLY A 119 1.62 -12.05 -5.33
N TRP A 120 0.36 -11.65 -5.15
CA TRP A 120 0.01 -10.34 -4.61
C TRP A 120 0.30 -10.27 -3.12
N GLN A 121 0.80 -9.11 -2.70
CA GLN A 121 1.08 -8.76 -1.31
C GLN A 121 0.15 -7.60 -0.89
N VAL A 122 0.17 -7.24 0.38
CA VAL A 122 -0.66 -6.15 0.91
C VAL A 122 0.10 -5.37 1.98
N ILE A 123 -0.06 -4.05 1.99
CA ILE A 123 0.28 -3.21 3.13
C ILE A 123 -0.95 -3.15 4.04
N ALA A 124 -0.75 -3.41 5.32
CA ALA A 124 -1.79 -3.37 6.34
C ALA A 124 -1.47 -2.29 7.36
N LEU A 125 -2.30 -1.23 7.36
CA LEU A 125 -2.20 -0.12 8.29
C LEU A 125 -2.77 -0.52 9.65
N LEU A 126 -2.10 -0.15 10.73
CA LEU A 126 -2.57 -0.38 12.09
C LEU A 126 -3.55 0.72 12.56
N SER A 127 -4.60 0.95 11.77
CA SER A 127 -5.75 1.81 12.10
C SER A 127 -7.06 1.03 12.02
N ASP A 128 -8.10 1.53 12.67
CA ASP A 128 -9.45 0.99 12.61
C ASP A 128 -10.49 2.13 12.57
N ASP A 129 -11.79 1.80 12.65
CA ASP A 129 -12.88 2.77 12.59
C ASP A 129 -12.81 3.88 13.65
N THR A 130 -11.98 3.73 14.69
CA THR A 130 -11.70 4.77 15.68
C THR A 130 -10.55 5.69 15.29
N GLY A 131 -9.89 5.41 14.17
CA GLY A 131 -8.72 6.10 13.65
C GLY A 131 -7.40 5.43 14.02
N ILE A 132 -6.32 6.22 14.13
CA ILE A 132 -4.98 5.73 14.49
C ILE A 132 -4.89 5.53 16.00
N PRO A 133 -4.69 4.30 16.51
CA PRO A 133 -4.58 4.05 17.93
C PRO A 133 -3.38 4.76 18.55
N LYS A 134 -3.54 5.28 19.75
CA LYS A 134 -2.54 6.12 20.43
C LYS A 134 -1.60 5.35 21.37
N SER A 135 -1.72 4.03 21.45
CA SER A 135 -0.82 3.18 22.22
C SER A 135 -0.31 2.00 21.39
N ALA A 136 0.86 1.47 21.75
CA ALA A 136 1.41 0.27 21.14
C ALA A 136 0.47 -0.93 21.34
N GLU A 137 -0.13 -1.06 22.54
CA GLU A 137 -1.07 -2.13 22.86
C GLU A 137 -2.29 -2.12 21.94
N ASP A 138 -2.88 -0.94 21.68
CA ASP A 138 -4.07 -0.86 20.84
C ASP A 138 -3.71 -1.07 19.34
N ARG A 139 -2.53 -0.63 18.88
CA ARG A 139 -2.03 -0.97 17.54
C ARG A 139 -1.83 -2.49 17.40
N LEU A 140 -1.30 -3.15 18.42
CA LEU A 140 -1.15 -4.62 18.40
C LEU A 140 -2.52 -5.33 18.41
N LYS A 141 -3.55 -4.79 19.04
CA LYS A 141 -4.93 -5.33 18.95
C LYS A 141 -5.46 -5.25 17.52
N VAL A 142 -5.18 -4.15 16.80
CA VAL A 142 -5.54 -4.04 15.37
C VAL A 142 -4.74 -5.06 14.55
N PHE A 143 -3.44 -5.19 14.81
CA PHE A 143 -2.60 -6.21 14.18
C PHE A 143 -3.18 -7.62 14.36
N ASP A 144 -3.54 -8.00 15.60
CA ASP A 144 -4.11 -9.32 15.88
C ASP A 144 -5.42 -9.58 15.12
N LYS A 145 -6.27 -8.56 14.98
CA LYS A 145 -7.50 -8.64 14.17
C LYS A 145 -7.18 -8.88 12.69
N ILE A 146 -6.22 -8.13 12.13
CA ILE A 146 -5.80 -8.29 10.74
C ILE A 146 -5.24 -9.69 10.50
N MET A 147 -4.38 -10.19 11.41
CA MET A 147 -3.78 -11.52 11.30
C MET A 147 -4.80 -12.65 11.48
N ALA A 148 -5.80 -12.46 12.33
CA ALA A 148 -6.91 -13.40 12.45
C ALA A 148 -7.69 -13.52 11.13
N LYS A 149 -8.00 -12.40 10.49
CA LYS A 149 -8.63 -12.37 9.17
C LYS A 149 -7.73 -12.98 8.09
N ALA A 150 -6.44 -12.67 8.09
CA ALA A 150 -5.48 -13.27 7.15
C ALA A 150 -5.49 -14.81 7.27
N LYS A 151 -5.52 -15.34 8.48
CA LYS A 151 -5.63 -16.77 8.74
C LYS A 151 -6.95 -17.36 8.24
N GLU A 152 -8.07 -16.65 8.46
CA GLU A 152 -9.40 -17.05 7.98
C GLU A 152 -9.43 -17.23 6.46
N TYR A 153 -8.82 -16.29 5.72
CA TYR A 153 -8.73 -16.33 4.26
C TYR A 153 -7.54 -17.15 3.71
N GLY A 154 -6.72 -17.74 4.58
CA GLY A 154 -5.55 -18.51 4.17
C GLY A 154 -4.41 -17.68 3.58
N ILE A 155 -4.31 -16.39 3.95
CA ILE A 155 -3.23 -15.50 3.52
C ILE A 155 -2.00 -15.76 4.38
N SER A 156 -0.88 -16.09 3.72
CA SER A 156 0.39 -16.34 4.41
C SER A 156 0.97 -15.02 4.96
N PRO A 157 1.53 -15.00 6.19
CA PRO A 157 2.10 -13.79 6.82
C PRO A 157 3.19 -13.10 6.00
N ASP A 158 3.98 -13.84 5.21
CA ASP A 158 5.03 -13.29 4.33
C ASP A 158 4.49 -12.45 3.15
N ARG A 159 3.18 -12.45 2.96
CA ARG A 159 2.48 -11.60 1.98
C ARG A 159 1.93 -10.31 2.58
N ILE A 160 2.14 -10.06 3.87
CA ILE A 160 1.59 -8.91 4.59
C ILE A 160 2.74 -8.04 5.07
N HIS A 161 2.69 -6.76 4.74
CA HIS A 161 3.61 -5.73 5.24
C HIS A 161 2.84 -4.86 6.23
N ILE A 162 3.33 -4.76 7.46
CA ILE A 162 2.68 -3.96 8.49
C ILE A 162 3.22 -2.54 8.47
N ASP A 163 2.32 -1.58 8.33
CA ASP A 163 2.60 -0.17 8.58
C ASP A 163 2.04 0.24 9.95
N PRO A 164 2.90 0.47 10.94
CA PRO A 164 2.47 0.89 12.25
C PRO A 164 2.05 2.36 12.32
N LEU A 165 2.08 3.10 11.20
CA LEU A 165 1.68 4.50 11.06
C LEU A 165 2.57 5.45 11.88
N VAL A 166 3.70 5.86 11.30
CA VAL A 166 4.60 6.85 11.90
C VAL A 166 3.98 8.24 11.79
N GLU A 167 3.53 8.79 12.92
CA GLU A 167 3.03 10.15 12.98
C GLU A 167 4.20 11.15 13.03
N MET A 168 3.93 12.41 12.63
CA MET A 168 4.94 13.48 12.69
C MET A 168 5.40 13.70 14.15
N LEU A 169 6.70 13.89 14.35
CA LEU A 169 7.28 14.08 15.70
C LEU A 169 6.69 15.29 16.45
N CYS A 170 6.24 16.30 15.73
CA CYS A 170 5.59 17.45 16.35
C CYS A 170 4.18 17.17 16.89
N THR A 171 3.58 16.05 16.50
CA THR A 171 2.24 15.64 16.97
C THR A 171 2.27 14.46 17.92
N SER A 172 3.40 13.73 18.01
CA SER A 172 3.57 12.55 18.85
C SER A 172 5.02 12.43 19.33
N GLU A 173 5.31 12.92 20.54
CA GLU A 173 6.66 12.87 21.12
C GLU A 173 7.18 11.42 21.28
N ASP A 174 6.30 10.49 21.65
CA ASP A 174 6.62 9.08 21.85
C ASP A 174 6.39 8.20 20.60
N GLY A 175 6.02 8.81 19.47
CA GLY A 175 5.59 8.07 18.28
C GLY A 175 6.63 7.09 17.75
N ILE A 176 7.92 7.46 17.78
CA ILE A 176 9.01 6.56 17.34
C ILE A 176 9.17 5.38 18.30
N ALA A 177 9.20 5.64 19.62
CA ALA A 177 9.36 4.60 20.61
C ALA A 177 8.21 3.58 20.54
N MET A 178 6.98 4.06 20.40
CA MET A 178 5.79 3.24 20.20
C MET A 178 5.89 2.37 18.94
N ASN A 179 6.32 2.95 17.81
CA ASN A 179 6.47 2.18 16.57
C ASN A 179 7.57 1.11 16.68
N VAL A 180 8.70 1.42 17.35
CA VAL A 180 9.76 0.44 17.63
C VAL A 180 9.22 -0.70 18.48
N GLU A 181 8.41 -0.41 19.50
CA GLU A 181 7.76 -1.42 20.33
C GLU A 181 6.82 -2.31 19.51
N VAL A 182 5.93 -1.72 18.69
CA VAL A 182 5.02 -2.45 17.81
C VAL A 182 5.78 -3.36 16.87
N ILE A 183 6.76 -2.82 16.11
CA ILE A 183 7.55 -3.60 15.16
C ILE A 183 8.30 -4.74 15.88
N SER A 184 8.86 -4.48 17.06
CA SER A 184 9.55 -5.49 17.85
C SER A 184 8.64 -6.64 18.26
N ASN A 185 7.40 -6.34 18.66
CA ASN A 185 6.41 -7.36 19.03
C ASN A 185 5.92 -8.14 17.81
N VAL A 186 5.62 -7.46 16.71
CA VAL A 186 5.23 -8.11 15.44
C VAL A 186 6.33 -9.07 14.98
N ARG A 187 7.60 -8.63 14.96
CA ARG A 187 8.74 -9.44 14.53
C ARG A 187 9.01 -10.66 15.44
N LYS A 188 8.71 -10.57 16.73
CA LYS A 188 8.83 -11.73 17.64
C LYS A 188 7.81 -12.82 17.31
N GLN A 189 6.58 -12.43 16.92
CA GLN A 189 5.51 -13.37 16.58
C GLN A 189 5.63 -13.87 15.15
N TYR A 190 6.00 -12.98 14.22
CA TYR A 190 6.06 -13.22 12.79
C TYR A 190 7.38 -12.68 12.20
N PRO A 191 8.48 -13.43 12.29
CA PRO A 191 9.79 -12.98 11.79
C PRO A 191 9.82 -12.69 10.28
N MET A 192 8.84 -13.20 9.54
CA MET A 192 8.73 -13.05 8.08
C MET A 192 8.01 -11.76 7.64
N ILE A 193 7.29 -11.08 8.55
CA ILE A 193 6.61 -9.82 8.28
C ILE A 193 7.59 -8.66 8.27
#